data_da0a52219a0ed589e93392d1b3022909
#
_entry.id   da0a52219a0ed589e93392d1b3022909
#
_cell.length_a   1.000
_cell.length_b   1.000
_cell.length_c   1.000
_cell.angle_alpha   90.00
_cell.angle_beta   90.00
_cell.angle_gamma   90.00
#
_symmetry.space_group_name_H-M   'P 1'
#
loop_
_entity.id
_entity.type
_entity.pdbx_description
1 polymer ?
#
loop_
_entity_poly.entity_id
_entity_poly.type
_entity_poly.pdbx_seq_one_letter_code
_entity_poly.pdbx_strand_id
1 'polypeptide(L)' 'LTSKGISRIKKELKRNGKMTKKELADCVKDLTASQPFSKQRIGVTNPNQFLDSLLPYMERQEMISKSKQNGKVYYDLIH' A
#
# COMPACT_ATOMS: atom_id res chain seq x y z
N LEU A 1 4.12 11.51 2.72
CA LEU A 1 4.02 10.12 3.02
C LEU A 1 3.15 9.39 2.02
N THR A 2 2.11 10.04 1.55
CA THR A 2 1.26 9.43 0.55
C THR A 2 2.03 9.13 -0.72
N SER A 3 2.85 10.04 -1.18
CA SER A 3 3.65 9.83 -2.38
C SER A 3 4.61 8.66 -2.21
N LYS A 4 5.22 8.54 -1.05
CA LYS A 4 6.14 7.45 -0.81
C LYS A 4 5.40 6.13 -0.75
N GLY A 5 4.21 6.13 -0.17
CA GLY A 5 3.39 4.93 -0.12
C GLY A 5 2.99 4.47 -1.51
N ILE A 6 2.56 5.40 -2.35
CA ILE A 6 2.17 5.08 -3.70
C ILE A 6 3.37 4.52 -4.47
N SER A 7 4.52 5.17 -4.37
CA SER A 7 5.71 4.70 -5.06
C SER A 7 6.11 3.31 -4.60
N ARG A 8 6.05 3.07 -3.32
CA ARG A 8 6.42 1.77 -2.77
C ARG A 8 5.47 0.68 -3.25
N ILE A 9 4.17 0.96 -3.22
CA ILE A 9 3.19 -0.02 -3.65
C ILE A 9 3.35 -0.32 -5.13
N LYS A 10 3.52 0.71 -5.96
CA LYS A 10 3.69 0.50 -7.39
C LYS A 10 4.95 -0.30 -7.67
N LYS A 11 6.01 -0.03 -6.95
CA LYS A 11 7.25 -0.75 -7.14
C LYS A 11 7.11 -2.21 -6.77
N GLU A 12 6.44 -2.48 -5.66
CA GLU A 12 6.27 -3.87 -5.21
C GLU A 12 5.34 -4.65 -6.13
N LEU A 13 4.28 -4.02 -6.63
CA LEU A 13 3.40 -4.68 -7.56
C LEU A 13 4.11 -4.96 -8.88
N LYS A 14 4.99 -4.06 -9.28
CA LYS A 14 5.71 -4.27 -10.52
C LYS A 14 6.70 -5.42 -10.35
N ARG A 15 7.29 -5.55 -9.18
CA ARG A 15 8.23 -6.63 -8.93
C ARG A 15 7.57 -7.98 -8.73
N ASN A 16 6.51 -8.02 -7.97
CA ASN A 16 5.92 -9.28 -7.55
C ASN A 16 4.65 -9.65 -8.27
N GLY A 17 4.08 -8.74 -9.04
CA GLY A 17 2.79 -8.97 -9.64
C GLY A 17 1.71 -8.66 -8.64
N LYS A 18 0.56 -9.28 -8.74
CA LYS A 18 -0.53 -8.95 -7.84
C LYS A 18 -0.24 -9.38 -6.41
N MET A 19 -0.71 -8.61 -5.48
CA MET A 19 -0.47 -8.84 -4.07
C MET A 19 -1.75 -8.60 -3.28
N THR A 20 -1.86 -9.25 -2.13
CA THR A 20 -2.99 -9.04 -1.26
C THR A 20 -2.76 -7.78 -0.43
N LYS A 21 -3.82 -7.28 0.20
CA LYS A 21 -3.71 -6.11 1.06
C LYS A 21 -2.73 -6.38 2.19
N LYS A 22 -2.72 -7.60 2.71
CA LYS A 22 -1.82 -7.96 3.80
C LYS A 22 -0.37 -7.86 3.35
N GLU A 23 -0.09 -8.31 2.14
CA GLU A 23 1.27 -8.21 1.62
C GLU A 23 1.66 -6.76 1.38
N LEU A 24 0.73 -5.95 0.91
CA LEU A 24 1.01 -4.54 0.72
C LEU A 24 1.23 -3.85 2.07
N ALA A 25 0.50 -4.27 3.09
CA ALA A 25 0.70 -3.72 4.42
C ALA A 25 2.11 -3.99 4.91
N ASP A 26 2.63 -5.19 4.64
CA ASP A 26 3.98 -5.51 5.03
C ASP A 26 4.98 -4.65 4.27
N CYS A 27 4.69 -4.30 3.03
CA CYS A 27 5.59 -3.47 2.25
C CYS A 27 5.64 -2.05 2.79
N VAL A 28 4.52 -1.49 3.20
CA VAL A 28 4.50 -0.12 3.69
C VAL A 28 4.82 -0.03 5.17
N LYS A 29 4.91 -1.16 5.84
CA LYS A 29 5.24 -1.17 7.25
C LYS A 29 6.57 -0.50 7.50
N ASP A 30 7.53 -0.71 6.61
CA ASP A 30 8.83 -0.10 6.74
C ASP A 30 8.75 1.40 6.65
N LEU A 31 7.86 1.93 5.84
CA LEU A 31 7.71 3.36 5.71
C LEU A 31 7.21 3.96 7.00
N THR A 32 6.28 3.29 7.65
CA THR A 32 5.72 3.81 8.88
C THR A 32 6.69 3.65 10.04
N ALA A 33 7.52 2.64 9.98
CA ALA A 33 8.45 2.38 11.06
C ALA A 33 9.78 3.07 10.88
N SER A 34 10.00 3.73 9.78
CA SER A 34 11.28 4.32 9.53
C SER A 34 11.36 5.79 9.90
N GLN A 35 10.66 6.22 10.90
CA GLN A 35 10.68 7.59 11.34
C GLN A 35 11.25 7.65 12.75
N PRO A 36 12.46 7.28 12.93
CA PRO A 36 12.99 7.17 14.27
C PRO A 36 13.09 8.49 15.02
N PHE A 37 13.21 9.58 14.29
CA PHE A 37 13.33 10.81 14.96
C PHE A 37 12.02 11.42 15.30
N SER A 38 10.95 10.92 14.81
CA SER A 38 9.69 11.55 15.00
C SER A 38 9.19 11.29 16.35
N LYS A 39 9.14 12.28 17.15
CA LYS A 39 8.59 12.12 18.40
C LYS A 39 7.18 12.24 18.27
N GLN A 40 6.68 12.82 17.24
CA GLN A 40 5.34 12.97 17.10
C GLN A 40 4.86 11.82 16.42
N ARG A 41 3.99 11.23 16.73
CA ARG A 41 3.46 10.16 16.13
C ARG A 41 2.60 10.46 15.12
N ILE A 42 2.86 11.28 14.26
CA ILE A 42 2.04 11.62 13.27
C ILE A 42 1.97 10.62 12.31
N GLY A 43 2.59 10.02 11.94
CA GLY A 43 2.55 9.19 10.86
C GLY A 43 1.62 8.09 10.96
N VAL A 44 1.75 7.15 10.15
CA VAL A 44 0.88 6.05 10.11
C VAL A 44 1.39 5.04 11.05
N THR A 45 0.67 4.76 12.06
CA THR A 45 1.06 3.75 12.99
C THR A 45 0.45 2.43 12.62
N ASN A 46 -0.54 2.42 11.75
CA ASN A 46 -1.22 1.20 11.36
C ASN A 46 -1.20 1.05 9.85
N PRO A 47 -0.41 0.14 9.31
CA PRO A 47 -0.31 -0.01 7.86
C PRO A 47 -1.64 -0.35 7.20
N ASN A 48 -2.50 -1.11 7.87
CA ASN A 48 -3.78 -1.45 7.28
C ASN A 48 -4.66 -0.22 7.15
N GLN A 49 -4.64 0.65 8.15
CA GLN A 49 -5.43 1.86 8.11
C GLN A 49 -4.89 2.80 7.04
N PHE A 50 -3.59 2.85 6.88
CA PHE A 50 -2.96 3.64 5.85
C PHE A 50 -3.42 3.16 4.47
N LEU A 51 -3.46 1.85 4.26
CA LEU A 51 -3.90 1.29 3.00
C LEU A 51 -5.40 1.50 2.78
N ASP A 52 -6.19 1.50 3.85
CA ASP A 52 -7.61 1.74 3.72
C ASP A 52 -7.90 3.11 3.13
N SER A 53 -7.00 4.06 3.31
CA SER A 53 -7.14 5.38 2.73
C SER A 53 -6.46 5.46 1.37
N LEU A 54 -5.34 4.79 1.22
CA LEU A 54 -4.52 4.93 0.03
C LEU A 54 -4.99 4.08 -1.14
N LEU A 55 -5.36 2.85 -0.88
CA LEU A 55 -5.76 1.94 -1.96
C LEU A 55 -6.98 2.44 -2.75
N PRO A 56 -8.05 2.93 -2.10
CA PRO A 56 -9.17 3.47 -2.85
C PRO A 56 -8.78 4.67 -3.70
N TYR A 57 -7.86 5.48 -3.21
CA TYR A 57 -7.38 6.62 -3.96
C TYR A 57 -6.64 6.13 -5.22
N MET A 58 -5.77 5.16 -5.07
CA MET A 58 -5.02 4.62 -6.20
C MET A 58 -5.94 3.94 -7.20
N GLU A 59 -6.98 3.28 -6.74
CA GLU A 59 -7.93 2.65 -7.65
C GLU A 59 -8.68 3.73 -8.42
N ARG A 60 -9.07 4.81 -7.75
CA ARG A 60 -9.80 5.88 -8.40
C ARG A 60 -8.93 6.57 -9.45
N GLN A 61 -7.63 6.65 -9.22
CA GLN A 61 -6.70 7.24 -10.17
C GLN A 61 -6.25 6.23 -11.24
N GLU A 62 -6.83 5.03 -11.19
CA GLU A 62 -6.53 3.98 -12.15
C GLU A 62 -5.06 3.59 -12.14
N MET A 63 -4.45 3.62 -10.99
CA MET A 63 -3.07 3.19 -10.84
C MET A 63 -3.00 1.71 -10.57
N ILE A 64 -4.02 1.18 -9.89
CA ILE A 64 -4.08 -0.23 -9.56
C ILE A 64 -5.49 -0.74 -9.78
N SER A 65 -5.62 -2.04 -9.91
CA SER A 65 -6.91 -2.67 -10.04
C SER A 65 -7.08 -3.70 -8.93
N LYS A 66 -8.31 -3.95 -8.56
CA LYS A 66 -8.61 -4.88 -7.49
C LYS A 66 -9.36 -6.06 -8.07
N SER A 67 -8.98 -7.27 -7.69
CA SER A 67 -9.68 -8.46 -8.14
C SER A 67 -9.83 -9.40 -6.96
N LYS A 68 -10.80 -10.28 -7.03
CA LYS A 68 -11.05 -11.23 -5.97
C LYS A 68 -10.90 -12.62 -6.54
N GLN A 69 -10.10 -13.43 -5.89
CA GLN A 69 -9.89 -14.80 -6.33
C GLN A 69 -9.85 -15.70 -5.11
N ASN A 70 -10.61 -16.75 -5.15
CA ASN A 70 -10.63 -17.73 -4.06
C ASN A 70 -10.88 -17.09 -2.71
N GLY A 71 -11.77 -16.10 -2.69
CA GLY A 71 -12.10 -15.45 -1.44
C GLY A 71 -11.08 -14.42 -0.96
N LYS A 72 -10.03 -14.21 -1.73
CA LYS A 72 -9.02 -13.23 -1.35
C LYS A 72 -9.01 -12.08 -2.34
N VAL A 73 -8.75 -10.90 -1.86
CA VAL A 73 -8.68 -9.72 -2.70
C VAL A 73 -7.24 -9.44 -3.06
N TYR A 74 -6.97 -9.28 -4.34
CA TYR A 74 -5.64 -8.98 -4.83
C TYR A 74 -5.63 -7.64 -5.52
N TYR A 75 -4.50 -6.97 -5.45
CA TYR A 75 -4.31 -5.69 -6.13
C TYR A 75 -3.18 -5.86 -7.15
N ASP A 76 -3.33 -5.24 -8.29
CA ASP A 76 -2.33 -5.33 -9.34
C ASP A 76 -2.13 -3.97 -9.98
N LEU A 77 -1.00 -3.78 -10.59
CA LEU A 77 -0.68 -2.52 -11.22
C LEU A 77 -1.37 -2.43 -12.56
N ILE A 78 -1.94 -1.28 -12.87
CA ILE A 78 -2.54 -1.07 -14.18
C ILE A 78 -1.48 -0.45 -15.06
N HIS A 79 -1.27 -1.05 -16.20
CA HIS A 79 -0.24 -0.60 -17.13
C HIS A 79 -0.77 0.33 -18.19
#